data_571454be55b451b3d39ae1a9f8b05f82
#
_entry.id   571454be55b451b3d39ae1a9f8b05f82
#
_cell.length_a   1.000
_cell.length_b   1.000
_cell.length_c   1.000
_cell.angle_alpha   90.00
_cell.angle_beta   90.00
_cell.angle_gamma   90.00
#
_symmetry.space_group_name_H-M   'P 1'
#
loop_
_entity.id
_entity.type
_entity.pdbx_description
1 polymer ?
#
loop_
_entity_poly.entity_id
_entity_poly.type
_entity_poly.pdbx_seq_one_letter_code
_entity_poly.pdbx_strand_id
1 'polypeptide(L)'
;MHKLEKGYRDLYTKNFKNLTELMKKLRGKDGCPWDKEQTHDTLKSCLIEEVYEVVDAVDSGNPENLQEELADLFFLIIFYCQISDDNNIFSLNNVMEACFEKMTRRHPHVFGGKSVENAVAVL
;
A
#
# COMPACT_ATOMS: atom_id res chain seq x y z
N MET A 1 0.95 27.79 -4.17
CA MET A 1 0.66 26.64 -3.33
C MET A 1 -0.52 25.82 -3.83
N HIS A 2 -1.70 26.44 -4.03
CA HIS A 2 -2.89 25.68 -4.45
C HIS A 2 -2.74 24.94 -5.78
N LYS A 3 -2.10 25.56 -6.77
CA LYS A 3 -1.88 24.90 -8.07
C LYS A 3 -0.92 23.72 -7.97
N LEU A 4 0.11 23.84 -7.13
CA LEU A 4 1.06 22.76 -6.90
C LEU A 4 0.39 21.61 -6.18
N GLU A 5 -0.38 21.90 -5.12
CA GLU A 5 -1.11 20.87 -4.37
C GLU A 5 -2.12 20.13 -5.24
N LYS A 6 -2.83 20.86 -6.10
CA LYS A 6 -3.77 20.25 -7.06
C LYS A 6 -3.04 19.36 -8.05
N GLY A 7 -1.90 19.83 -8.58
CA GLY A 7 -1.07 19.05 -9.49
C GLY A 7 -0.60 17.75 -8.89
N TYR A 8 -0.13 17.78 -7.63
CA TYR A 8 0.29 16.59 -6.91
C TYR A 8 -0.87 15.63 -6.67
N ARG A 9 -2.05 16.14 -6.28
CA ARG A 9 -3.23 15.30 -6.06
C ARG A 9 -3.68 14.62 -7.36
N ASP A 10 -3.69 15.34 -8.46
CA ASP A 10 -4.04 14.78 -9.77
C ASP A 10 -3.05 13.69 -10.19
N LEU A 11 -1.76 13.90 -9.88
CA LEU A 11 -0.71 12.94 -10.19
C LEU A 11 -0.85 11.67 -9.34
N TYR A 12 -1.11 11.79 -8.04
CA TYR A 12 -1.37 10.65 -7.16
C TYR A 12 -2.58 9.84 -7.66
N THR A 13 -3.65 10.51 -8.01
CA THR A 13 -4.86 9.86 -8.52
C THR A 13 -4.57 9.09 -9.80
N LYS A 14 -3.84 9.70 -10.72
CA LYS A 14 -3.45 9.08 -11.99
C LYS A 14 -2.58 7.84 -11.75
N ASN A 15 -1.55 7.96 -10.93
CA ASN A 15 -0.63 6.86 -10.65
C ASN A 15 -1.33 5.71 -9.94
N PHE A 16 -2.19 6.03 -8.97
CA PHE A 16 -2.98 5.05 -8.26
C PHE A 16 -3.91 4.28 -9.22
N LYS A 17 -4.61 5.01 -10.08
CA LYS A 17 -5.50 4.42 -11.08
C LYS A 17 -4.72 3.48 -12.01
N ASN A 18 -3.54 3.93 -12.48
CA ASN A 18 -2.70 3.11 -13.36
C ASN A 18 -2.31 1.80 -12.70
N LEU A 19 -1.93 1.83 -11.43
CA LEU A 19 -1.54 0.62 -10.69
C LEU A 19 -2.71 -0.33 -10.46
N THR A 20 -3.87 0.18 -10.09
CA THR A 20 -5.05 -0.66 -9.85
C THR A 20 -5.55 -1.28 -11.16
N GLU A 21 -5.53 -0.54 -12.24
CA GLU A 21 -5.90 -1.06 -13.56
C GLU A 21 -4.90 -2.10 -14.05
N LEU A 22 -3.61 -1.87 -13.81
CA LEU A 22 -2.56 -2.83 -14.14
C LEU A 22 -2.81 -4.17 -13.43
N MET A 23 -3.08 -4.12 -12.13
CA MET A 23 -3.34 -5.34 -11.36
C MET A 23 -4.56 -6.09 -11.86
N LYS A 24 -5.64 -5.38 -12.15
CA LYS A 24 -6.85 -6.00 -12.71
C LYS A 24 -6.57 -6.68 -14.04
N LYS A 25 -5.75 -6.04 -14.88
CA LYS A 25 -5.36 -6.61 -16.15
C LYS A 25 -4.51 -7.85 -16.00
N LEU A 26 -3.54 -7.83 -15.10
CA LEU A 26 -2.66 -8.98 -14.85
C LEU A 26 -3.44 -10.20 -14.37
N ARG A 27 -4.46 -10.00 -13.55
CA ARG A 27 -5.31 -11.08 -13.03
C ARG A 27 -6.56 -11.32 -13.86
N GLY A 28 -6.76 -10.59 -14.93
CA GLY A 28 -7.90 -10.71 -15.81
C GLY A 28 -7.75 -11.82 -16.84
N LYS A 29 -8.74 -11.91 -17.74
CA LYS A 29 -8.87 -13.00 -18.72
C LYS A 29 -7.62 -13.24 -19.56
N ASP A 30 -7.01 -12.19 -20.08
CA ASP A 30 -5.81 -12.29 -20.93
C ASP A 30 -4.55 -11.79 -20.20
N GLY A 31 -4.54 -11.95 -18.88
CA GLY A 31 -3.46 -11.48 -18.05
C GLY A 31 -2.30 -12.46 -17.93
N CYS A 32 -1.55 -12.32 -16.86
CA CYS A 32 -0.39 -13.17 -16.58
C CYS A 32 -0.84 -14.46 -15.89
N PRO A 33 -0.54 -15.64 -16.45
CA PRO A 33 -0.93 -16.92 -15.84
C PRO A 33 -0.43 -17.07 -14.41
N TRP A 34 0.81 -16.65 -14.12
CA TRP A 34 1.35 -16.72 -12.77
C TRP A 34 0.56 -15.85 -11.79
N ASP A 35 0.27 -14.60 -12.18
CA ASP A 35 -0.48 -13.67 -11.33
C ASP A 35 -1.90 -14.16 -11.07
N LYS A 36 -2.52 -14.79 -12.07
CA LYS A 36 -3.89 -15.31 -11.96
C LYS A 36 -4.00 -16.47 -10.98
N GLU A 37 -2.96 -17.27 -10.84
CA GLU A 37 -2.95 -18.45 -9.97
C GLU A 37 -2.68 -18.12 -8.51
N GLN A 38 -2.19 -16.92 -8.21
CA GLN A 38 -1.81 -16.58 -6.85
C GLN A 38 -3.01 -16.46 -5.91
N THR A 39 -2.79 -16.91 -4.68
CA THR A 39 -3.74 -16.79 -3.57
C THR A 39 -3.05 -16.05 -2.42
N HIS A 40 -3.80 -15.71 -1.38
CA HIS A 40 -3.20 -15.12 -0.18
C HIS A 40 -2.07 -15.99 0.38
N ASP A 41 -2.27 -17.30 0.38
CA ASP A 41 -1.25 -18.24 0.89
C ASP A 41 -0.01 -18.32 0.00
N THR A 42 -0.19 -18.37 -1.30
CA THR A 42 0.95 -18.54 -2.21
C THR A 42 1.88 -17.34 -2.22
N LEU A 43 1.37 -16.15 -1.87
CA LEU A 43 2.18 -14.93 -1.84
C LEU A 43 2.89 -14.70 -0.51
N LYS A 44 2.65 -15.52 0.52
CA LYS A 44 3.25 -15.29 1.83
C LYS A 44 4.76 -15.24 1.80
N SER A 45 5.40 -16.14 1.07
CA SER A 45 6.88 -16.15 0.96
C SER A 45 7.40 -14.90 0.27
N CYS A 46 6.72 -14.45 -0.79
CA CYS A 46 7.09 -13.21 -1.48
C CYS A 46 7.00 -12.00 -0.55
N LEU A 47 5.94 -11.96 0.28
CA LEU A 47 5.75 -10.87 1.22
C LEU A 47 6.85 -10.83 2.28
N ILE A 48 7.22 -11.99 2.82
CA ILE A 48 8.29 -12.09 3.82
C ILE A 48 9.63 -11.65 3.22
N GLU A 49 9.95 -12.15 2.03
CA GLU A 49 11.17 -11.76 1.33
C GLU A 49 11.24 -10.27 1.08
N GLU A 50 10.13 -9.67 0.63
CA GLU A 50 10.10 -8.26 0.30
C GLU A 50 10.26 -7.39 1.55
N VAL A 51 9.69 -7.81 2.69
CA VAL A 51 9.88 -7.09 3.95
C VAL A 51 11.36 -7.07 4.32
N TYR A 52 12.07 -8.19 4.20
CA TYR A 52 13.51 -8.25 4.46
C TYR A 52 14.30 -7.37 3.49
N GLU A 53 13.91 -7.34 2.22
CA GLU A 53 14.57 -6.50 1.22
C GLU A 53 14.38 -5.02 1.51
N VAL A 54 13.20 -4.63 2.01
CA VAL A 54 12.95 -3.25 2.46
C VAL A 54 13.87 -2.91 3.64
N VAL A 55 13.97 -3.81 4.62
CA VAL A 55 14.85 -3.60 5.77
C VAL A 55 16.30 -3.45 5.34
N ASP A 56 16.78 -4.33 4.46
CA ASP A 56 18.15 -4.25 3.92
C ASP A 56 18.36 -2.93 3.16
N ALA A 57 17.37 -2.49 2.40
CA ALA A 57 17.45 -1.22 1.68
C ALA A 57 17.57 -0.03 2.63
N VAL A 58 16.82 -0.04 3.74
CA VAL A 58 16.94 0.98 4.78
C VAL A 58 18.34 0.97 5.36
N ASP A 59 18.87 -0.21 5.68
CA ASP A 59 20.19 -0.36 6.27
C ASP A 59 21.32 0.07 5.32
N SER A 60 21.11 -0.11 4.02
CA SER A 60 22.10 0.28 3.00
C SER A 60 22.29 1.79 2.90
N GLY A 61 21.31 2.58 3.33
CA GLY A 61 21.33 4.03 3.21
C GLY A 61 21.20 4.55 1.79
N ASN A 62 20.83 3.69 0.83
CA ASN A 62 20.68 4.07 -0.57
C ASN A 62 19.21 4.38 -0.87
N PRO A 63 18.85 5.67 -1.11
CA PRO A 63 17.45 6.03 -1.36
C PRO A 63 16.84 5.37 -2.59
N GLU A 64 17.62 5.16 -3.64
CA GLU A 64 17.14 4.55 -4.87
C GLU A 64 16.74 3.09 -4.66
N ASN A 65 17.55 2.36 -3.88
CA ASN A 65 17.27 0.98 -3.52
C ASN A 65 16.01 0.90 -2.64
N LEU A 66 15.88 1.80 -1.66
CA LEU A 66 14.69 1.86 -0.82
C LEU A 66 13.43 2.14 -1.64
N GLN A 67 13.50 3.07 -2.58
CA GLN A 67 12.37 3.38 -3.47
C GLN A 67 11.94 2.15 -4.27
N GLU A 68 12.89 1.41 -4.81
CA GLU A 68 12.62 0.19 -5.58
C GLU A 68 11.92 -0.87 -4.72
N GLU A 69 12.45 -1.12 -3.52
CA GLU A 69 11.86 -2.14 -2.63
C GLU A 69 10.49 -1.72 -2.08
N LEU A 70 10.29 -0.44 -1.83
CA LEU A 70 8.97 0.07 -1.45
C LEU A 70 7.96 -0.09 -2.59
N ALA A 71 8.39 0.07 -3.84
CA ALA A 71 7.53 -0.16 -5.00
C ALA A 71 7.07 -1.62 -5.05
N ASP A 72 7.99 -2.55 -4.82
CA ASP A 72 7.68 -3.98 -4.82
C ASP A 72 6.73 -4.34 -3.68
N LEU A 73 6.95 -3.81 -2.48
CA LEU A 73 6.07 -4.02 -1.35
C LEU A 73 4.66 -3.44 -1.60
N PHE A 74 4.61 -2.26 -2.18
CA PHE A 74 3.34 -1.62 -2.54
C PHE A 74 2.55 -2.46 -3.54
N PHE A 75 3.24 -3.01 -4.53
CA PHE A 75 2.64 -3.91 -5.52
C PHE A 75 2.04 -5.14 -4.85
N LEU A 76 2.73 -5.73 -3.87
CA LEU A 76 2.20 -6.88 -3.13
C LEU A 76 0.94 -6.52 -2.33
N ILE A 77 0.89 -5.34 -1.75
CA ILE A 77 -0.31 -4.88 -1.02
C ILE A 77 -1.50 -4.81 -1.98
N ILE A 78 -1.32 -4.20 -3.15
CA ILE A 78 -2.36 -4.12 -4.16
C ILE A 78 -2.77 -5.51 -4.63
N PHE A 79 -1.80 -6.42 -4.77
CA PHE A 79 -2.02 -7.79 -5.18
C PHE A 79 -2.93 -8.53 -4.19
N TYR A 80 -2.61 -8.46 -2.90
CA TYR A 80 -3.44 -9.06 -1.84
C TYR A 80 -4.86 -8.53 -1.87
N CYS A 81 -5.01 -7.23 -2.06
CA CYS A 81 -6.33 -6.61 -2.12
C CYS A 81 -7.12 -7.05 -3.35
N GLN A 82 -6.45 -7.21 -4.50
CA GLN A 82 -7.12 -7.66 -5.72
C GLN A 82 -7.58 -9.11 -5.60
N ILE A 83 -6.79 -9.98 -4.97
CA ILE A 83 -7.20 -11.36 -4.70
C ILE A 83 -8.48 -11.37 -3.86
N SER A 84 -8.53 -10.56 -2.82
CA SER A 84 -9.72 -10.45 -1.97
C SER A 84 -10.93 -9.92 -2.72
N ASP A 85 -10.72 -8.91 -3.57
CA ASP A 85 -11.80 -8.34 -4.38
C ASP A 85 -12.34 -9.37 -5.38
N ASP A 86 -11.45 -10.11 -6.04
CA ASP A 86 -11.82 -11.18 -6.97
C ASP A 86 -12.69 -12.26 -6.28
N ASN A 87 -12.46 -12.49 -5.00
CA ASN A 87 -13.19 -13.46 -4.20
C ASN A 87 -14.37 -12.85 -3.41
N ASN A 88 -14.69 -11.59 -3.68
CA ASN A 88 -15.81 -10.87 -3.04
C ASN A 88 -15.68 -10.77 -1.51
N ILE A 89 -14.45 -10.65 -1.00
CA ILE A 89 -14.20 -10.54 0.44
C ILE A 89 -14.10 -9.07 0.86
N PHE A 90 -13.15 -8.33 0.28
CA PHE A 90 -13.00 -6.89 0.46
C PHE A 90 -12.19 -6.32 -0.71
N SER A 91 -12.20 -5.00 -0.85
CA SER A 91 -11.47 -4.30 -1.90
C SER A 91 -10.31 -3.50 -1.34
N LEU A 92 -9.44 -3.02 -2.22
CA LEU A 92 -8.40 -2.07 -1.85
C LEU A 92 -8.99 -0.81 -1.21
N ASN A 93 -10.15 -0.35 -1.72
CA ASN A 93 -10.83 0.81 -1.15
C ASN A 93 -11.22 0.56 0.32
N ASN A 94 -11.71 -0.64 0.64
CA ASN A 94 -12.02 -1.01 2.02
C ASN A 94 -10.78 -0.97 2.92
N VAL A 95 -9.64 -1.44 2.42
CA VAL A 95 -8.37 -1.42 3.16
C VAL A 95 -7.92 0.01 3.43
N MET A 96 -8.02 0.89 2.42
CA MET A 96 -7.65 2.29 2.57
C MET A 96 -8.55 3.01 3.57
N GLU A 97 -9.86 2.79 3.49
CA GLU A 97 -10.81 3.38 4.45
C GLU A 97 -10.53 2.92 5.88
N ALA A 98 -10.28 1.62 6.05
CA ALA A 98 -9.94 1.05 7.36
C ALA A 98 -8.64 1.64 7.90
N CYS A 99 -7.65 1.82 7.06
CA CYS A 99 -6.38 2.42 7.44
C CYS A 99 -6.58 3.86 7.92
N PHE A 100 -7.30 4.65 7.14
CA PHE A 100 -7.58 6.06 7.47
C PHE A 100 -8.35 6.17 8.79
N GLU A 101 -9.41 5.42 8.96
CA GLU A 101 -10.22 5.43 10.18
C GLU A 101 -9.40 5.03 11.41
N LYS A 102 -8.67 3.93 11.30
CA LYS A 102 -7.86 3.41 12.41
C LYS A 102 -6.78 4.42 12.84
N MET A 103 -6.05 4.97 11.90
CA MET A 103 -4.96 5.91 12.21
C MET A 103 -5.47 7.22 12.75
N THR A 104 -6.60 7.72 12.26
CA THR A 104 -7.24 8.91 12.78
C THR A 104 -7.69 8.68 14.23
N ARG A 105 -8.32 7.56 14.50
CA ARG A 105 -8.81 7.21 15.84
C ARG A 105 -7.66 7.00 16.83
N ARG A 106 -6.54 6.43 16.37
CA ARG A 106 -5.36 6.17 17.21
C ARG A 106 -4.49 7.41 17.46
N HIS A 107 -4.80 8.51 16.80
CA HIS A 107 -4.08 9.78 16.97
C HIS A 107 -5.03 10.88 17.45
N PRO A 108 -5.72 10.67 18.59
CA PRO A 108 -6.69 11.67 19.09
C PRO A 108 -6.00 12.97 19.51
N HIS A 109 -4.70 12.95 19.79
CA HIS A 109 -3.90 14.13 20.09
C HIS A 109 -3.73 15.06 18.88
N VAL A 110 -3.94 14.55 17.66
CA VAL A 110 -3.88 15.35 16.42
C VAL A 110 -5.28 15.68 15.93
N PHE A 111 -6.19 14.67 15.92
CA PHE A 111 -7.53 14.80 15.31
C PHE A 111 -8.66 14.94 16.31
N GLY A 112 -8.46 14.51 17.57
CA GLY A 112 -9.51 14.47 18.59
C GLY A 112 -9.37 15.45 19.74
N GLY A 113 -8.45 16.41 19.67
CA GLY A 113 -8.27 17.40 20.71
C GLY A 113 -7.51 16.96 21.97
N LYS A 114 -7.09 15.71 22.06
CA LYS A 114 -6.20 15.23 23.13
C LYS A 114 -4.81 15.78 22.92
N SER A 115 -4.09 16.08 24.02
CA SER A 115 -2.70 16.48 23.94
C SER A 115 -1.78 15.42 24.51
N VAL A 116 -0.58 15.27 23.93
CA VAL A 116 0.48 14.42 24.42
C VAL A 116 1.79 15.22 24.48
N GLU A 117 2.64 14.91 25.47
CA GLU A 117 3.86 15.67 25.69
C GLU A 117 5.04 15.19 24.85
N ASN A 118 5.04 13.92 24.41
CA ASN A 118 6.15 13.34 23.67
C ASN A 118 5.71 12.10 22.89
N ALA A 119 6.62 11.58 22.08
CA ALA A 119 6.35 10.44 21.21
C ALA A 119 5.96 9.16 21.96
N VAL A 120 6.45 8.96 23.18
CA VAL A 120 6.16 7.76 23.98
C VAL A 120 4.70 7.72 24.39
N ALA A 121 4.09 8.87 24.68
CA ALA A 121 2.69 8.97 25.12
C ALA A 121 1.69 8.59 24.00
N VAL A 122 2.12 8.51 22.74
CA VAL A 122 1.28 8.16 21.60
C VAL A 122 1.08 6.63 21.51
N LEU A 123 2.05 5.87 21.95
CA LEU A 123 2.00 4.40 21.89
C LEU A 123 0.95 3.85 22.84
#